data_5a3510a3795dffca5432bb5b50ec9fdc
#
_entry.id   5a3510a3795dffca5432bb5b50ec9fdc
#
_cell.length_a   1.000
_cell.length_b   1.000
_cell.length_c   1.000
_cell.angle_alpha   90.00
_cell.angle_beta   90.00
_cell.angle_gamma   90.00
#
_symmetry.space_group_name_H-M   'P 1'
#
loop_
_entity.id
_entity.type
_entity.pdbx_description
1 polymer ?
#
loop_
_entity_poly.entity_id
_entity_poly.type
_entity_poly.pdbx_seq_one_letter_code
_entity_poly.pdbx_strand_id
1 'polypeptide(L)'
;MNTFAEENYLKAILSLSLQGRELVSTNEIAAEMSTSAASVSDMLKKLQEKDLIIYTKYKGVSLNMKGTKIAVNILRKHRLWETFLVRKLEFNWDEVHEVAEQLEHIKSEELVDKLDSFLNFPKFDPHG
;
A
#
# COMPACT_ATOMS: atom_id res chain seq x y z
N MET A 1 -16.24 -1.37 1.07
CA MET A 1 -15.01 -1.99 1.63
C MET A 1 -14.11 -2.44 0.48
N ASN A 2 -12.81 -2.27 0.64
CA ASN A 2 -11.87 -2.64 -0.40
C ASN A 2 -11.30 -4.04 -0.16
N THR A 3 -11.01 -4.76 -1.24
CA THR A 3 -10.38 -6.09 -1.17
C THR A 3 -8.88 -5.91 -0.92
N PHE A 4 -8.21 -6.99 -0.52
CA PHE A 4 -6.75 -7.01 -0.37
C PHE A 4 -6.07 -6.61 -1.68
N ALA A 5 -6.54 -7.14 -2.80
CA ALA A 5 -5.98 -6.83 -4.12
C ALA A 5 -6.11 -5.34 -4.44
N GLU A 6 -7.28 -4.75 -4.18
CA GLU A 6 -7.50 -3.32 -4.41
C GLU A 6 -6.57 -2.48 -3.55
N GLU A 7 -6.42 -2.84 -2.28
CA GLU A 7 -5.51 -2.12 -1.37
C GLU A 7 -4.06 -2.23 -1.81
N ASN A 8 -3.64 -3.40 -2.26
CA ASN A 8 -2.28 -3.60 -2.76
C ASN A 8 -2.00 -2.76 -4.01
N TYR A 9 -2.98 -2.62 -4.90
CA TYR A 9 -2.84 -1.76 -6.07
C TYR A 9 -2.72 -0.28 -5.67
N LEU A 10 -3.55 0.17 -4.74
CA LEU A 10 -3.48 1.57 -4.26
C LEU A 10 -2.12 1.84 -3.62
N LYS A 11 -1.61 0.91 -2.83
CA LYS A 11 -0.28 1.03 -2.22
C LYS A 11 0.82 1.09 -3.30
N ALA A 12 0.72 0.24 -4.32
CA ALA A 12 1.70 0.22 -5.41
C ALA A 12 1.70 1.54 -6.19
N ILE A 13 0.52 2.07 -6.50
CA ILE A 13 0.41 3.35 -7.21
C ILE A 13 1.04 4.47 -6.39
N LEU A 14 0.77 4.52 -5.08
CA LEU A 14 1.38 5.51 -4.21
C LEU A 14 2.90 5.38 -4.20
N SER A 15 3.41 4.16 -4.02
CA SER A 15 4.85 3.92 -3.97
C SER A 15 5.55 4.35 -5.24
N LEU A 16 4.96 4.05 -6.40
CA LEU A 16 5.52 4.47 -7.68
C LEU A 16 5.47 5.99 -7.86
N SER A 17 4.40 6.63 -7.40
CA SER A 17 4.28 8.09 -7.49
C SER A 17 5.31 8.80 -6.59
N LEU A 18 5.64 8.22 -5.46
CA LEU A 18 6.66 8.77 -4.55
C LEU A 18 8.08 8.67 -5.11
N GLN A 19 8.27 7.87 -6.17
CA GLN A 19 9.55 7.78 -6.86
C GLN A 19 9.70 8.86 -7.95
N GLY A 20 8.87 9.90 -7.90
CA GLY A 20 8.96 11.04 -8.80
C GLY A 20 8.07 10.98 -10.03
N ARG A 21 7.12 10.06 -10.05
CA ARG A 21 6.19 9.91 -11.18
C ARG A 21 4.82 10.44 -10.81
N GLU A 22 4.46 11.61 -11.35
CA GLU A 22 3.11 12.17 -11.14
C GLU A 22 2.02 11.23 -11.65
N LEU A 23 2.26 10.63 -12.81
CA LEU A 23 1.34 9.68 -13.41
C LEU A 23 2.05 8.35 -13.58
N VAL A 24 1.36 7.29 -13.21
CA VAL A 24 1.91 5.93 -13.23
C VAL A 24 1.27 5.18 -14.38
N SER A 25 2.08 4.56 -15.23
CA SER A 25 1.58 3.82 -16.39
C SER A 25 1.08 2.44 -15.99
N THR A 26 0.20 1.88 -16.82
CA THR A 26 -0.28 0.49 -16.66
C THR A 26 0.90 -0.49 -16.64
N ASN A 27 1.90 -0.28 -17.50
CA ASN A 27 3.07 -1.17 -17.56
C ASN A 27 3.92 -1.08 -16.30
N GLU A 28 4.07 0.10 -15.72
CA GLU A 28 4.81 0.26 -14.46
C GLU A 28 4.10 -0.47 -13.31
N ILE A 29 2.78 -0.37 -13.27
CA ILE A 29 1.98 -1.08 -12.25
C ILE A 29 2.10 -2.60 -12.47
N ALA A 30 2.01 -3.06 -13.72
CA ALA A 30 2.12 -4.47 -14.03
C ALA A 30 3.47 -5.04 -13.57
N ALA A 31 4.55 -4.31 -13.81
CA ALA A 31 5.88 -4.71 -13.34
C ALA A 31 5.96 -4.77 -11.82
N GLU A 32 5.43 -3.74 -11.14
CA GLU A 32 5.45 -3.67 -9.67
C GLU A 32 4.64 -4.80 -9.04
N MET A 33 3.49 -5.14 -9.64
CA MET A 33 2.59 -6.16 -9.11
C MET A 33 2.89 -7.57 -9.65
N SER A 34 3.88 -7.71 -10.52
CA SER A 34 4.23 -8.99 -11.15
C SER A 34 3.02 -9.64 -11.83
N THR A 35 2.30 -8.85 -12.62
CA THR A 35 1.08 -9.30 -13.28
C THR A 35 1.03 -8.76 -14.71
N SER A 36 -0.05 -9.09 -15.45
CA SER A 36 -0.22 -8.65 -16.83
C SER A 36 -0.84 -7.26 -16.93
N ALA A 37 -0.60 -6.57 -18.03
CA ALA A 37 -1.23 -5.29 -18.30
C ALA A 37 -2.75 -5.41 -18.35
N ALA A 38 -3.28 -6.53 -18.86
CA ALA A 38 -4.72 -6.77 -18.90
C ALA A 38 -5.33 -6.84 -17.50
N SER A 39 -4.66 -7.53 -16.57
CA SER A 39 -5.12 -7.60 -15.17
C SER A 39 -5.09 -6.23 -14.52
N VAL A 40 -4.06 -5.44 -14.78
CA VAL A 40 -3.97 -4.07 -14.27
C VAL A 40 -5.13 -3.23 -14.81
N SER A 41 -5.38 -3.28 -16.12
CA SER A 41 -6.48 -2.52 -16.73
C SER A 41 -7.83 -2.86 -16.11
N ASP A 42 -8.10 -4.14 -15.84
CA ASP A 42 -9.33 -4.57 -15.19
C ASP A 42 -9.44 -4.01 -13.77
N MET A 43 -8.35 -4.05 -13.02
CA MET A 43 -8.34 -3.51 -11.64
C MET A 43 -8.50 -1.98 -11.66
N LEU A 44 -7.86 -1.29 -12.58
CA LEU A 44 -7.99 0.16 -12.68
C LEU A 44 -9.44 0.59 -12.96
N LYS A 45 -10.17 -0.19 -13.75
CA LYS A 45 -11.60 0.06 -13.97
C LYS A 45 -12.37 -0.01 -12.66
N LYS A 46 -12.10 -1.03 -11.84
CA LYS A 46 -12.75 -1.18 -10.54
C LYS A 46 -12.43 -0.03 -9.61
N LEU A 47 -11.17 0.37 -9.56
CA LEU A 47 -10.75 1.48 -8.71
C LEU A 47 -11.35 2.80 -9.17
N GLN A 48 -11.51 3.00 -10.48
CA GLN A 48 -12.14 4.18 -11.02
C GLN A 48 -13.63 4.20 -10.69
N GLU A 49 -14.31 3.07 -10.79
CA GLU A 49 -15.72 2.95 -10.39
C GLU A 49 -15.93 3.27 -8.91
N LYS A 50 -14.96 2.94 -8.07
CA LYS A 50 -14.99 3.27 -6.64
C LYS A 50 -14.53 4.70 -6.35
N ASP A 51 -14.18 5.46 -7.36
CA ASP A 51 -13.71 6.84 -7.24
C ASP A 51 -12.47 6.96 -6.34
N LEU A 52 -11.46 6.15 -6.63
CA LEU A 52 -10.22 6.14 -5.87
C LEU A 52 -9.01 6.60 -6.68
N ILE A 53 -9.12 6.59 -8.01
CA ILE A 53 -8.04 6.99 -8.90
C ILE A 53 -8.54 7.98 -9.95
N ILE A 54 -7.60 8.68 -10.55
CA ILE A 54 -7.82 9.58 -11.69
C ILE A 54 -7.06 9.00 -12.86
N TYR A 55 -7.76 8.64 -13.92
CA TYR A 55 -7.15 8.11 -15.13
C TYR A 55 -7.02 9.23 -16.16
N THR A 56 -5.80 9.45 -16.66
CA THR A 56 -5.54 10.42 -17.73
C THR A 56 -5.18 9.64 -18.99
N LYS A 57 -6.03 9.73 -20.00
CA LYS A 57 -5.91 8.94 -21.23
C LYS A 57 -4.52 9.09 -21.84
N TYR A 58 -3.90 7.95 -22.15
CA TYR A 58 -2.57 7.83 -22.76
C TYR A 58 -1.41 8.29 -21.85
N LYS A 59 -1.69 8.76 -20.63
CA LYS A 59 -0.64 9.26 -19.72
C LYS A 59 -0.45 8.39 -18.50
N GLY A 60 -1.54 7.89 -17.93
CA GLY A 60 -1.48 7.02 -16.76
C GLY A 60 -2.49 7.37 -15.69
N VAL A 61 -2.24 6.90 -14.48
CA VAL A 61 -3.14 7.09 -13.36
C VAL A 61 -2.44 7.77 -12.21
N SER A 62 -3.25 8.45 -11.39
CA SER A 62 -2.83 8.96 -10.08
C SER A 62 -3.92 8.64 -9.08
N LEU A 63 -3.59 8.68 -7.80
CA LEU A 63 -4.58 8.52 -6.74
C LEU A 63 -5.28 9.85 -6.52
N ASN A 64 -6.61 9.79 -6.30
CA ASN A 64 -7.30 10.98 -5.81
C ASN A 64 -7.08 11.08 -4.29
N MET A 65 -7.70 12.07 -3.64
CA MET A 65 -7.54 12.27 -2.20
C MET A 65 -8.00 11.05 -1.39
N LYS A 66 -9.11 10.45 -1.78
CA LYS A 66 -9.68 9.28 -1.11
C LYS A 66 -8.78 8.06 -1.26
N GLY A 67 -8.29 7.79 -2.46
CA GLY A 67 -7.36 6.69 -2.72
C GLY A 67 -6.04 6.88 -2.01
N THR A 68 -5.53 8.11 -1.96
CA THR A 68 -4.29 8.44 -1.25
C THR A 68 -4.42 8.14 0.25
N LYS A 69 -5.55 8.51 0.86
CA LYS A 69 -5.78 8.23 2.29
C LYS A 69 -5.75 6.74 2.58
N ILE A 70 -6.37 5.94 1.73
CA ILE A 70 -6.37 4.48 1.89
C ILE A 70 -4.96 3.94 1.76
N ALA A 71 -4.22 4.35 0.73
CA ALA A 71 -2.86 3.88 0.49
C ALA A 71 -1.91 4.26 1.62
N VAL A 72 -1.99 5.51 2.10
CA VAL A 72 -1.17 5.97 3.23
C VAL A 72 -1.46 5.17 4.49
N ASN A 73 -2.73 4.85 4.74
CA ASN A 73 -3.10 4.04 5.89
C ASN A 73 -2.54 2.62 5.81
N ILE A 74 -2.53 2.01 4.62
CA ILE A 74 -1.92 0.70 4.41
C ILE A 74 -0.42 0.75 4.69
N LEU A 75 0.27 1.79 4.20
CA LEU A 75 1.70 1.96 4.47
C LEU A 75 1.98 2.17 5.97
N ARG A 76 1.13 2.90 6.67
CA ARG A 76 1.23 3.07 8.12
C ARG A 76 1.15 1.73 8.83
N LYS A 77 0.16 0.91 8.49
CA LYS A 77 -0.02 -0.42 9.07
C LYS A 77 1.19 -1.32 8.77
N HIS A 78 1.67 -1.30 7.54
CA HIS A 78 2.86 -2.06 7.14
C HIS A 78 4.06 -1.70 8.04
N ARG A 79 4.34 -0.41 8.18
CA ARG A 79 5.44 0.07 9.01
C ARG A 79 5.31 -0.38 10.46
N LEU A 80 4.12 -0.27 11.03
CA LEU A 80 3.87 -0.66 12.42
C LEU A 80 4.08 -2.15 12.62
N TRP A 81 3.57 -2.98 11.72
CA TRP A 81 3.73 -4.42 11.82
C TRP A 81 5.18 -4.85 11.63
N GLU A 82 5.90 -4.27 10.67
CA GLU A 82 7.33 -4.56 10.53
C GLU A 82 8.09 -4.22 11.81
N THR A 83 7.83 -3.06 12.37
CA THR A 83 8.47 -2.62 13.61
C THR A 83 8.17 -3.57 14.77
N PHE A 84 6.91 -3.97 14.92
CA PHE A 84 6.51 -4.91 15.96
C PHE A 84 7.20 -6.26 15.80
N LEU A 85 7.17 -6.81 14.60
CA LEU A 85 7.72 -8.14 14.32
C LEU A 85 9.23 -8.18 14.57
N VAL A 86 9.94 -7.14 14.18
CA VAL A 86 11.38 -7.07 14.38
C VAL A 86 11.72 -6.83 15.86
N ARG A 87 11.11 -5.82 16.49
CA ARG A 87 11.46 -5.43 17.86
C ARG A 87 10.97 -6.39 18.94
N LYS A 88 9.77 -6.94 18.76
CA LYS A 88 9.11 -7.71 19.82
C LYS A 88 9.13 -9.21 19.58
N LEU A 89 9.10 -9.65 18.33
CA LEU A 89 9.07 -11.08 18.01
C LEU A 89 10.37 -11.58 17.39
N GLU A 90 11.37 -10.70 17.29
CA GLU A 90 12.71 -11.05 16.82
C GLU A 90 12.77 -11.62 15.40
N PHE A 91 11.85 -11.20 14.55
CA PHE A 91 11.93 -11.54 13.12
C PHE A 91 13.15 -10.90 12.50
N ASN A 92 13.79 -11.60 11.58
CA ASN A 92 14.86 -11.01 10.79
C ASN A 92 14.26 -9.96 9.85
N TRP A 93 14.91 -8.82 9.75
CA TRP A 93 14.37 -7.70 8.98
C TRP A 93 14.30 -7.97 7.47
N ASP A 94 15.00 -8.97 6.96
CA ASP A 94 14.91 -9.39 5.57
C ASP A 94 13.73 -10.35 5.31
N GLU A 95 13.14 -10.93 6.37
CA GLU A 95 11.99 -11.84 6.27
C GLU A 95 10.67 -11.17 6.63
N VAL A 96 10.72 -10.06 7.34
CA VAL A 96 9.54 -9.46 7.96
C VAL A 96 8.55 -8.86 6.96
N HIS A 97 9.05 -8.47 5.79
CA HIS A 97 8.24 -7.76 4.79
C HIS A 97 7.00 -8.57 4.35
N GLU A 98 7.17 -9.84 4.05
CA GLU A 98 6.08 -10.70 3.60
C GLU A 98 4.99 -10.86 4.66
N VAL A 99 5.40 -10.99 5.92
CA VAL A 99 4.45 -11.12 7.02
C VAL A 99 3.70 -9.81 7.24
N ALA A 100 4.42 -8.69 7.21
CA ALA A 100 3.81 -7.37 7.35
C ALA A 100 2.82 -7.09 6.21
N GLU A 101 3.10 -7.55 5.00
CA GLU A 101 2.16 -7.40 3.88
C GLU A 101 0.83 -8.10 4.14
N GLN A 102 0.84 -9.22 4.82
CA GLN A 102 -0.38 -9.91 5.20
C GLN A 102 -1.14 -9.15 6.29
N LEU A 103 -0.43 -8.64 7.27
CA LEU A 103 -1.02 -7.96 8.43
C LEU A 103 -1.52 -6.55 8.12
N GLU A 104 -0.96 -5.91 7.09
CA GLU A 104 -1.33 -4.52 6.76
C GLU A 104 -2.80 -4.35 6.34
N HIS A 105 -3.50 -5.44 6.06
CA HIS A 105 -4.90 -5.39 5.63
C HIS A 105 -5.90 -5.53 6.79
N ILE A 106 -5.41 -5.61 8.04
CA ILE A 106 -6.29 -5.66 9.20
C ILE A 106 -7.05 -4.33 9.32
N LYS A 107 -8.36 -4.42 9.49
CA LYS A 107 -9.25 -3.26 9.46
C LYS A 107 -9.44 -2.57 10.80
N SER A 108 -9.09 -3.21 11.91
CA SER A 108 -9.29 -2.64 13.24
C SER A 108 -8.40 -1.44 13.50
N GLU A 109 -8.97 -0.25 13.47
CA GLU A 109 -8.23 0.98 13.78
C GLU A 109 -7.81 1.01 15.26
N GLU A 110 -8.64 0.44 16.15
CA GLU A 110 -8.28 0.32 17.56
C GLU A 110 -7.00 -0.49 17.75
N LEU A 111 -6.88 -1.61 17.07
CA LEU A 111 -5.68 -2.44 17.15
C LEU A 111 -4.46 -1.67 16.63
N VAL A 112 -4.61 -1.00 15.51
CA VAL A 112 -3.51 -0.23 14.89
C VAL A 112 -3.06 0.90 15.82
N ASP A 113 -4.00 1.63 16.41
CA ASP A 113 -3.69 2.73 17.32
C ASP A 113 -2.99 2.23 18.59
N LYS A 114 -3.44 1.09 19.13
CA LYS A 114 -2.79 0.48 20.28
C LYS A 114 -1.40 -0.04 19.95
N LEU A 115 -1.23 -0.58 18.75
CA LEU A 115 0.08 -1.04 18.28
C LEU A 115 1.05 0.15 18.15
N ASP A 116 0.59 1.25 17.58
CA ASP A 116 1.38 2.46 17.42
C ASP A 116 1.86 2.97 18.79
N SER A 117 0.95 3.07 19.75
CA SER A 117 1.25 3.49 21.12
C SER A 117 2.21 2.51 21.81
N PHE A 118 1.98 1.21 21.65
CA PHE A 118 2.83 0.18 22.24
C PHE A 118 4.27 0.28 21.73
N LEU A 119 4.45 0.67 20.47
CA LEU A 119 5.77 0.84 19.87
C LEU A 119 6.35 2.23 20.07
N ASN A 120 5.70 3.06 20.86
CA ASN A 120 6.12 4.42 21.18
C ASN A 120 6.16 5.32 19.93
N PHE A 121 5.15 5.18 19.07
CA PHE A 121 4.91 6.03 17.89
C PHE A 121 6.11 6.12 16.94
N PRO A 122 6.55 4.98 16.37
CA PRO A 122 7.70 5.00 15.46
C PRO A 122 7.43 5.82 14.21
N LYS A 123 8.43 6.57 13.74
CA LYS A 123 8.33 7.40 12.54
C LYS A 123 8.74 6.66 11.29
N PHE A 124 9.57 5.63 11.45
CA PHE A 124 10.12 4.85 10.35
C PHE A 124 9.98 3.36 10.65
N ASP A 125 9.90 2.55 9.59
CA ASP A 125 9.97 1.10 9.76
C ASP A 125 11.43 0.65 9.92
N PRO A 126 11.69 -0.65 10.18
CA PRO A 126 13.05 -1.15 10.35
C PRO A 126 13.94 -1.00 9.10
N HIS A 127 13.34 -0.79 7.95
CA HIS A 127 14.08 -0.64 6.69
C HIS A 127 14.34 0.83 6.33
N GLY A 128 13.86 1.75 7.14
CA GLY A 128 13.99 3.18 6.89
C GLY A 128 12.78 3.79 6.20
#